data_648dd46d9c027b0ca1cd1a500856cadc
#
_entry.id   648dd46d9c027b0ca1cd1a500856cadc
#
_cell.length_a   1.000
_cell.length_b   1.000
_cell.length_c   1.000
_cell.angle_alpha   90.00
_cell.angle_beta   90.00
_cell.angle_gamma   90.00
#
_symmetry.space_group_name_H-M   'P 1'
#
loop_
_entity.id
_entity.type
_entity.pdbx_description
1 polymer ?
#
loop_
_entity_poly.entity_id
_entity_poly.type
_entity_poly.pdbx_seq_one_letter_code
_entity_poly.pdbx_strand_id
1 'polypeptide(L)'
;QEQVPFSYVLYRARRRPGGKVAYFNFALAKEMGLIESAHPHELNHALQEKLLETFALIIINEYDIKSKRRFPPHEMKDHHYMATRYLQLQHPDKRGLSSGDGRSIWNGTWTRGGRTWDLSSCGTGATCLSPATTLRKTFFRSGDPRISYGCGYAKLHEGLVDVIFSEILHRNGHRTERVLCVIEFAKGFAITVRAGENLLRPSHFFLHLKQNRWDRLKALVDYHIDRQVQNGHWSLTPGVHPYRTFLQSMTRNFAEAAARFEADYIFCWMEWDGDNILADGGIIDYGSIRQFGLFFHEYRFDDHERWSTNLKQQRFKARYTIQTFVQMIDFLMTGEKRPIESYAKSRELKDFDRLYREYSELFLLRRLGFDRDEARLVRTTQSRPLRVLMRQFVRLERAKASRGRFRVPDGENCHVLYSMRGLVRLLAERGIKGEPDLQPMILLKSIQSKAVQGDPALYKGSHQQAAEAIQVLYRQLINRLAVQLDRPRDHICKKIFQRAALINREDRVTGDAVCILSDHLLRLRRKLSPRQFHKLIEFIIRDQVLNPDHIPSPYLQRLRSDGVLEPWLKRAMKVVHSYREGL
;
A
#
# COMPACT_ATOMS: atom_id res chain seq x y z
N GLN A 1 -8.78 -21.98 11.33
CA GLN A 1 -9.74 -21.77 12.43
C GLN A 1 -9.28 -22.50 13.70
N GLU A 2 -8.98 -23.77 13.63
CA GLU A 2 -8.63 -24.62 14.77
C GLU A 2 -7.34 -24.17 15.48
N GLN A 3 -6.36 -23.66 14.73
CA GLN A 3 -5.05 -23.22 15.26
C GLN A 3 -5.13 -21.92 16.06
N VAL A 4 -6.09 -21.05 15.78
CA VAL A 4 -6.20 -19.71 16.39
C VAL A 4 -7.61 -19.44 16.94
N PRO A 5 -8.15 -20.33 17.81
CA PRO A 5 -9.45 -20.12 18.40
C PRO A 5 -9.47 -18.77 19.14
N PHE A 6 -10.60 -18.12 19.26
CA PHE A 6 -10.77 -16.78 19.89
C PHE A 6 -10.30 -15.56 19.07
N SER A 7 -9.59 -15.76 17.95
CA SER A 7 -9.17 -14.65 17.08
C SER A 7 -10.24 -14.24 16.07
N TYR A 8 -11.43 -14.82 16.13
CA TYR A 8 -12.52 -14.58 15.16
C TYR A 8 -13.91 -14.80 15.79
N VAL A 9 -14.92 -14.44 15.01
CA VAL A 9 -16.32 -14.82 15.21
C VAL A 9 -16.77 -15.60 13.96
N LEU A 10 -17.52 -16.69 14.18
CA LEU A 10 -18.03 -17.50 13.07
C LEU A 10 -19.44 -17.06 12.68
N TYR A 11 -19.67 -16.98 11.38
CA TYR A 11 -20.96 -16.66 10.78
C TYR A 11 -21.41 -17.73 9.80
N ARG A 12 -22.67 -18.12 9.87
CA ARG A 12 -23.34 -18.74 8.74
C ARG A 12 -23.52 -17.70 7.64
N ALA A 13 -23.43 -18.13 6.40
CA ALA A 13 -23.66 -17.25 5.27
C ALA A 13 -24.66 -17.85 4.28
N ARG A 14 -25.17 -17.02 3.42
CA ARG A 14 -26.03 -17.39 2.30
C ARG A 14 -25.60 -16.67 1.02
N ARG A 15 -25.96 -17.19 -0.12
CA ARG A 15 -25.80 -16.51 -1.40
C ARG A 15 -26.62 -15.21 -1.39
N ARG A 16 -26.00 -14.11 -1.83
CA ARG A 16 -26.68 -12.85 -2.08
C ARG A 16 -27.11 -12.80 -3.55
N PRO A 17 -28.42 -12.84 -3.86
CA PRO A 17 -28.90 -12.84 -5.23
C PRO A 17 -28.69 -11.49 -5.93
N GLY A 18 -28.76 -11.48 -7.27
CA GLY A 18 -28.71 -10.29 -8.10
C GLY A 18 -27.30 -9.70 -8.27
N GLY A 19 -26.24 -10.43 -7.91
CA GLY A 19 -24.86 -10.03 -8.13
C GLY A 19 -24.46 -10.12 -9.60
N LYS A 20 -23.57 -9.20 -10.03
CA LYS A 20 -22.88 -9.24 -11.34
C LYS A 20 -21.41 -8.97 -11.11
N VAL A 21 -20.53 -9.74 -11.76
CA VAL A 21 -19.08 -9.48 -11.66
C VAL A 21 -18.76 -8.18 -12.40
N ALA A 22 -18.33 -7.17 -11.64
CA ALA A 22 -17.97 -5.86 -12.17
C ALA A 22 -16.52 -5.81 -12.66
N TYR A 23 -15.63 -6.53 -11.97
CA TYR A 23 -14.23 -6.66 -12.30
C TYR A 23 -13.70 -8.02 -11.85
N PHE A 24 -12.79 -8.60 -12.62
CA PHE A 24 -12.06 -9.81 -12.27
C PHE A 24 -10.59 -9.66 -12.66
N ASN A 25 -9.69 -9.94 -11.73
CA ASN A 25 -8.25 -9.83 -11.94
C ASN A 25 -7.70 -11.12 -12.54
N PHE A 26 -7.71 -11.21 -13.85
CA PHE A 26 -7.19 -12.39 -14.56
C PHE A 26 -5.71 -12.64 -14.30
N ALA A 27 -4.90 -11.60 -14.15
CA ALA A 27 -3.47 -11.75 -13.87
C ALA A 27 -3.24 -12.39 -12.51
N LEU A 28 -3.91 -11.89 -11.48
CA LEU A 28 -3.85 -12.46 -10.13
C LEU A 28 -4.42 -13.90 -10.09
N ALA A 29 -5.55 -14.14 -10.75
CA ALA A 29 -6.17 -15.46 -10.80
C ALA A 29 -5.25 -16.52 -11.46
N LYS A 30 -4.49 -16.13 -12.50
CA LYS A 30 -3.46 -16.97 -13.13
C LYS A 30 -2.27 -17.20 -12.19
N GLU A 31 -1.80 -16.16 -11.51
CA GLU A 31 -0.71 -16.24 -10.54
C GLU A 31 -1.06 -17.19 -9.38
N MET A 32 -2.28 -17.09 -8.87
CA MET A 32 -2.82 -18.01 -7.87
C MET A 32 -3.12 -19.41 -8.42
N GLY A 33 -3.15 -19.56 -9.75
CA GLY A 33 -3.52 -20.81 -10.41
C GLY A 33 -4.99 -21.19 -10.25
N LEU A 34 -5.86 -20.20 -10.04
CA LEU A 34 -7.33 -20.37 -10.03
C LEU A 34 -7.89 -20.62 -11.44
N ILE A 35 -7.22 -20.08 -12.46
CA ILE A 35 -7.50 -20.29 -13.87
C ILE A 35 -6.21 -20.66 -14.61
N GLU A 36 -6.34 -21.31 -15.75
CA GLU A 36 -5.19 -21.69 -16.57
C GLU A 36 -4.43 -20.47 -17.10
N SER A 37 -3.13 -20.61 -17.29
CA SER A 37 -2.28 -19.53 -17.84
C SER A 37 -2.72 -19.09 -19.25
N ALA A 38 -3.24 -20.04 -20.06
CA ALA A 38 -3.75 -19.79 -21.40
C ALA A 38 -5.17 -19.17 -21.42
N HIS A 39 -5.88 -19.12 -20.28
CA HIS A 39 -7.24 -18.58 -20.23
C HIS A 39 -7.28 -17.15 -20.80
N PRO A 40 -8.20 -16.84 -21.76
CA PRO A 40 -8.35 -15.48 -22.27
C PRO A 40 -8.78 -14.53 -21.15
N HIS A 41 -8.43 -13.24 -21.26
CA HIS A 41 -8.89 -12.21 -20.31
C HIS A 41 -10.36 -11.82 -20.61
N GLU A 42 -11.23 -12.82 -20.58
CA GLU A 42 -12.66 -12.68 -20.84
C GLU A 42 -13.47 -13.44 -19.79
N LEU A 43 -14.47 -12.76 -19.26
CA LEU A 43 -15.37 -13.32 -18.27
C LEU A 43 -16.50 -14.08 -19.01
N ASN A 44 -16.38 -15.40 -19.12
CA ASN A 44 -17.44 -16.24 -19.66
C ASN A 44 -18.51 -16.53 -18.59
N HIS A 45 -19.65 -17.09 -19.00
CA HIS A 45 -20.77 -17.37 -18.11
C HIS A 45 -20.38 -18.34 -16.97
N ALA A 46 -19.66 -19.42 -17.28
CA ALA A 46 -19.26 -20.41 -16.29
C ALA A 46 -18.37 -19.82 -15.20
N LEU A 47 -17.36 -19.03 -15.58
CA LEU A 47 -16.48 -18.34 -14.63
C LEU A 47 -17.26 -17.33 -13.80
N GLN A 48 -18.17 -16.56 -14.43
CA GLN A 48 -19.01 -15.61 -13.71
C GLN A 48 -19.88 -16.29 -12.65
N GLU A 49 -20.58 -17.36 -13.02
CA GLU A 49 -21.42 -18.12 -12.07
C GLU A 49 -20.57 -18.72 -10.94
N LYS A 50 -19.38 -19.24 -11.24
CA LYS A 50 -18.49 -19.78 -10.21
C LYS A 50 -18.04 -18.71 -9.23
N LEU A 51 -17.70 -17.51 -9.71
CA LEU A 51 -17.35 -16.38 -8.86
C LEU A 51 -18.53 -15.93 -7.99
N LEU A 52 -19.75 -15.87 -8.56
CA LEU A 52 -20.95 -15.51 -7.82
C LEU A 52 -21.33 -16.57 -6.78
N GLU A 53 -21.21 -17.85 -7.12
CA GLU A 53 -21.45 -18.95 -6.18
C GLU A 53 -20.49 -18.88 -4.98
N THR A 54 -19.22 -18.59 -5.25
CA THR A 54 -18.15 -18.61 -4.23
C THR A 54 -18.15 -17.35 -3.36
N PHE A 55 -18.33 -16.17 -3.95
CA PHE A 55 -18.07 -14.90 -3.28
C PHE A 55 -19.25 -13.96 -3.12
N ALA A 56 -20.39 -14.18 -3.84
CA ALA A 56 -21.58 -13.38 -3.63
C ALA A 56 -22.29 -13.80 -2.33
N LEU A 57 -21.66 -13.54 -1.18
CA LEU A 57 -22.10 -14.01 0.13
C LEU A 57 -22.61 -12.87 0.99
N ILE A 58 -23.58 -13.18 1.84
CA ILE A 58 -24.01 -12.32 2.94
C ILE A 58 -24.19 -13.16 4.20
N ILE A 59 -23.63 -12.67 5.30
CA ILE A 59 -23.74 -13.35 6.59
C ILE A 59 -25.18 -13.29 7.14
N ILE A 60 -25.51 -14.26 7.95
CA ILE A 60 -26.69 -14.25 8.82
C ILE A 60 -26.21 -13.73 10.15
N ASN A 61 -26.48 -12.46 10.41
CA ASN A 61 -25.97 -11.79 11.59
C ASN A 61 -26.91 -11.89 12.81
N GLU A 62 -26.50 -11.34 13.90
CA GLU A 62 -27.23 -11.37 15.19
C GLU A 62 -28.63 -10.73 15.09
N TYR A 63 -28.79 -9.69 14.26
CA TYR A 63 -30.10 -9.11 13.98
C TYR A 63 -31.03 -10.09 13.27
N ASP A 64 -30.53 -10.79 12.25
CA ASP A 64 -31.30 -11.77 11.50
C ASP A 64 -31.75 -12.93 12.40
N ILE A 65 -30.87 -13.39 13.30
CA ILE A 65 -31.15 -14.45 14.27
C ILE A 65 -32.22 -13.97 15.29
N LYS A 66 -32.01 -12.80 15.90
CA LYS A 66 -32.93 -12.22 16.88
C LYS A 66 -34.31 -11.94 16.29
N SER A 67 -34.35 -11.53 15.03
CA SER A 67 -35.58 -11.26 14.28
C SER A 67 -36.22 -12.53 13.68
N LYS A 68 -35.69 -13.72 13.96
CA LYS A 68 -36.16 -15.02 13.46
C LYS A 68 -36.36 -15.04 11.94
N ARG A 69 -35.47 -14.34 11.18
CA ARG A 69 -35.58 -14.29 9.72
C ARG A 69 -35.30 -15.66 9.12
N ARG A 70 -36.12 -16.05 8.17
CA ARG A 70 -35.95 -17.28 7.39
C ARG A 70 -35.41 -16.94 6.01
N PHE A 71 -34.57 -17.82 5.48
CA PHE A 71 -33.95 -17.68 4.15
C PHE A 71 -34.16 -18.96 3.35
N PRO A 72 -34.25 -18.87 2.02
CA PRO A 72 -34.41 -20.05 1.18
C PRO A 72 -33.27 -21.07 1.39
N PRO A 73 -33.58 -22.38 1.54
CA PRO A 73 -32.56 -23.40 1.77
C PRO A 73 -31.45 -23.41 0.69
N HIS A 74 -31.82 -23.21 -0.59
CA HIS A 74 -30.86 -23.20 -1.70
C HIS A 74 -29.87 -22.01 -1.70
N GLU A 75 -30.13 -20.96 -0.93
CA GLU A 75 -29.19 -19.86 -0.74
C GLU A 75 -28.18 -20.17 0.36
N MET A 76 -28.48 -21.06 1.27
CA MET A 76 -27.66 -21.34 2.44
C MET A 76 -26.33 -21.98 2.05
N LYS A 77 -25.27 -21.61 2.77
CA LYS A 77 -23.96 -22.23 2.67
C LYS A 77 -23.72 -23.18 3.84
N ASP A 78 -23.13 -24.33 3.55
CA ASP A 78 -22.85 -25.36 4.55
C ASP A 78 -21.71 -24.96 5.52
N HIS A 79 -20.82 -24.09 5.04
CA HIS A 79 -19.65 -23.66 5.79
C HIS A 79 -19.92 -22.42 6.64
N HIS A 80 -19.15 -22.28 7.71
CA HIS A 80 -19.05 -21.06 8.50
C HIS A 80 -17.83 -20.24 8.06
N TYR A 81 -17.98 -18.93 8.10
CA TYR A 81 -16.96 -17.96 7.68
C TYR A 81 -16.50 -17.15 8.89
N MET A 82 -15.21 -16.84 8.92
CA MET A 82 -14.62 -16.05 10.00
C MET A 82 -14.77 -14.56 9.73
N ALA A 83 -15.18 -13.79 10.74
CA ALA A 83 -14.86 -12.37 10.88
C ALA A 83 -13.75 -12.26 11.93
N THR A 84 -12.57 -11.75 11.57
CA THR A 84 -11.42 -11.76 12.45
C THR A 84 -11.47 -10.60 13.44
N ARG A 85 -10.91 -10.82 14.63
CA ARG A 85 -10.76 -9.81 15.68
C ARG A 85 -9.39 -9.17 15.56
N TYR A 86 -9.35 -7.85 15.59
CA TYR A 86 -8.10 -7.10 15.65
C TYR A 86 -8.29 -5.77 16.38
N LEU A 87 -7.21 -5.24 16.90
CA LEU A 87 -7.22 -3.99 17.65
C LEU A 87 -7.49 -2.80 16.73
N GLN A 88 -8.44 -1.96 17.11
CA GLN A 88 -8.70 -0.67 16.45
C GLN A 88 -8.80 0.41 17.54
N LEU A 89 -7.83 1.32 17.62
CA LEU A 89 -7.80 2.37 18.64
C LEU A 89 -8.90 3.42 18.46
N GLN A 90 -9.38 3.61 17.22
CA GLN A 90 -10.54 4.46 16.92
C GLN A 90 -11.88 3.81 17.30
N HIS A 91 -11.93 2.49 17.51
CA HIS A 91 -13.13 1.82 17.95
C HIS A 91 -13.50 2.26 19.38
N PRO A 92 -14.80 2.41 19.72
CA PRO A 92 -15.22 2.78 21.09
C PRO A 92 -14.65 1.86 22.18
N ASP A 93 -14.55 0.57 21.87
CA ASP A 93 -13.82 -0.40 22.67
C ASP A 93 -12.33 -0.41 22.31
N LYS A 94 -11.57 0.47 22.92
CA LYS A 94 -10.11 0.57 22.76
C LYS A 94 -9.31 -0.64 23.31
N ARG A 95 -10.00 -1.68 23.84
CA ARG A 95 -9.39 -2.92 24.32
C ARG A 95 -9.39 -4.02 23.26
N GLY A 96 -10.10 -3.81 22.16
CA GLY A 96 -10.24 -4.78 21.09
C GLY A 96 -11.13 -5.98 21.43
N LEU A 97 -12.06 -5.84 22.40
CA LEU A 97 -12.99 -6.91 22.75
C LEU A 97 -14.06 -7.10 21.69
N SER A 98 -14.49 -6.01 21.08
CA SER A 98 -15.55 -5.96 20.08
C SER A 98 -15.13 -5.33 18.74
N SER A 99 -13.82 -5.16 18.48
CA SER A 99 -13.30 -4.61 17.23
C SER A 99 -12.73 -5.68 16.31
N GLY A 100 -12.77 -5.41 15.00
CA GLY A 100 -12.32 -6.34 13.96
C GLY A 100 -13.04 -6.15 12.64
N ASP A 101 -13.21 -7.23 11.90
CA ASP A 101 -13.92 -7.26 10.62
C ASP A 101 -15.41 -6.92 10.76
N GLY A 102 -15.72 -5.64 10.81
CA GLY A 102 -17.09 -5.14 11.02
C GLY A 102 -18.04 -5.36 9.85
N ARG A 103 -17.50 -5.59 8.64
CA ARG A 103 -18.24 -5.78 7.38
C ARG A 103 -17.58 -6.77 6.42
N SER A 104 -16.65 -7.56 6.90
CA SER A 104 -15.85 -8.49 6.09
C SER A 104 -15.88 -9.88 6.70
N ILE A 105 -15.69 -10.88 5.85
CA ILE A 105 -15.44 -12.26 6.22
C ILE A 105 -14.23 -12.81 5.48
N TRP A 106 -13.56 -13.78 6.07
CA TRP A 106 -12.56 -14.58 5.40
C TRP A 106 -13.25 -15.76 4.69
N ASN A 107 -13.03 -15.85 3.37
CA ASN A 107 -13.60 -16.91 2.55
C ASN A 107 -12.85 -18.23 2.73
N GLY A 108 -11.61 -18.17 3.21
CA GLY A 108 -10.74 -19.31 3.43
C GLY A 108 -9.36 -19.10 2.83
N THR A 109 -8.67 -20.21 2.60
CA THR A 109 -7.35 -20.23 1.99
C THR A 109 -7.38 -21.00 0.68
N TRP A 110 -6.47 -20.65 -0.23
CA TRP A 110 -6.23 -21.36 -1.48
C TRP A 110 -4.75 -21.71 -1.56
N THR A 111 -4.45 -23.00 -1.70
CA THR A 111 -3.06 -23.50 -1.79
C THR A 111 -2.83 -24.11 -3.15
N ARG A 112 -1.76 -23.67 -3.83
CA ARG A 112 -1.30 -24.25 -5.09
C ARG A 112 0.20 -24.03 -5.26
N GLY A 113 0.90 -25.06 -5.73
CA GLY A 113 2.34 -24.96 -5.99
C GLY A 113 3.18 -24.62 -4.74
N GLY A 114 2.76 -25.07 -3.57
CA GLY A 114 3.44 -24.78 -2.30
C GLY A 114 3.17 -23.37 -1.73
N ARG A 115 2.35 -22.55 -2.41
CA ARG A 115 1.93 -21.22 -1.92
C ARG A 115 0.49 -21.24 -1.45
N THR A 116 0.24 -20.66 -0.30
CA THR A 116 -1.09 -20.49 0.29
C THR A 116 -1.47 -19.02 0.29
N TRP A 117 -2.65 -18.74 -0.22
CA TRP A 117 -3.27 -17.41 -0.29
C TRP A 117 -4.45 -17.34 0.67
N ASP A 118 -4.57 -16.24 1.40
CA ASP A 118 -5.78 -15.89 2.13
C ASP A 118 -6.74 -15.14 1.22
N LEU A 119 -8.04 -15.42 1.35
CA LEU A 119 -9.12 -14.76 0.63
C LEU A 119 -10.10 -14.14 1.63
N SER A 120 -10.40 -12.86 1.47
CA SER A 120 -11.32 -12.10 2.31
C SER A 120 -12.27 -11.27 1.46
N SER A 121 -13.54 -11.17 1.88
CA SER A 121 -14.58 -10.39 1.19
C SER A 121 -15.11 -9.28 2.07
N CYS A 122 -15.06 -8.05 1.58
CA CYS A 122 -15.63 -6.86 2.21
C CYS A 122 -17.01 -6.55 1.63
N GLY A 123 -17.96 -6.13 2.46
CA GLY A 123 -19.35 -5.83 2.05
C GLY A 123 -20.32 -7.00 2.21
N THR A 124 -19.96 -7.99 3.01
CA THR A 124 -20.68 -9.26 3.21
C THR A 124 -21.68 -9.23 4.36
N GLY A 125 -21.94 -8.09 4.97
CA GLY A 125 -22.91 -7.92 6.06
C GLY A 125 -22.26 -7.38 7.34
N ALA A 126 -23.08 -6.81 8.20
CA ALA A 126 -22.64 -6.26 9.48
C ALA A 126 -22.41 -7.38 10.51
N THR A 127 -21.19 -7.45 11.01
CA THR A 127 -20.81 -8.38 12.09
C THR A 127 -20.99 -7.72 13.46
N CYS A 128 -20.90 -8.47 14.54
CA CYS A 128 -20.88 -7.92 15.90
C CYS A 128 -19.63 -7.07 16.18
N LEU A 129 -18.60 -7.15 15.32
CA LEU A 129 -17.37 -6.37 15.42
C LEU A 129 -17.49 -4.99 14.75
N SER A 130 -18.65 -4.67 14.15
CA SER A 130 -18.88 -3.34 13.57
C SER A 130 -18.86 -2.24 14.64
N PRO A 131 -18.14 -1.13 14.43
CA PRO A 131 -18.17 0.03 15.33
C PRO A 131 -19.59 0.55 15.61
N ALA A 132 -20.48 0.49 14.62
CA ALA A 132 -21.86 0.90 14.76
C ALA A 132 -22.63 0.04 15.77
N THR A 133 -22.35 -1.25 15.88
CA THR A 133 -22.93 -2.15 16.87
C THR A 133 -22.53 -1.73 18.28
N THR A 134 -21.26 -1.43 18.50
CA THR A 134 -20.75 -0.99 19.81
C THR A 134 -21.29 0.38 20.21
N LEU A 135 -21.33 1.35 19.29
CA LEU A 135 -21.86 2.68 19.53
C LEU A 135 -23.35 2.68 19.88
N ARG A 136 -24.14 1.90 19.14
CA ARG A 136 -25.61 1.85 19.32
C ARG A 136 -26.05 0.85 20.38
N LYS A 137 -25.15 0.01 20.88
CA LYS A 137 -25.43 -1.09 21.82
C LYS A 137 -26.56 -2.00 21.34
N THR A 138 -26.69 -2.16 20.02
CA THR A 138 -27.74 -2.99 19.39
C THR A 138 -27.26 -3.54 18.06
N PHE A 139 -27.78 -4.72 17.70
CA PHE A 139 -27.57 -5.29 16.40
C PHE A 139 -28.55 -4.69 15.38
N PHE A 140 -28.12 -4.55 14.15
CA PHE A 140 -28.91 -3.95 13.10
C PHE A 140 -28.87 -4.78 11.81
N ARG A 141 -29.85 -4.55 10.96
CA ARG A 141 -29.94 -5.22 9.64
C ARG A 141 -28.79 -4.75 8.76
N SER A 142 -28.09 -5.70 8.12
CA SER A 142 -27.06 -5.37 7.13
C SER A 142 -27.62 -4.46 6.03
N GLY A 143 -26.89 -3.38 5.74
CA GLY A 143 -27.29 -2.37 4.74
C GLY A 143 -28.37 -1.41 5.23
N ASP A 144 -28.61 -1.27 6.52
CA ASP A 144 -29.53 -0.27 7.08
C ASP A 144 -29.06 1.15 6.68
N PRO A 145 -29.87 1.90 5.90
CA PRO A 145 -29.47 3.23 5.39
C PRO A 145 -29.31 4.28 6.49
N ARG A 146 -29.83 4.03 7.70
CA ARG A 146 -29.68 4.92 8.86
C ARG A 146 -28.29 4.81 9.51
N ILE A 147 -27.46 3.86 9.05
CA ILE A 147 -26.11 3.62 9.53
C ILE A 147 -25.13 3.99 8.41
N SER A 148 -24.41 5.09 8.58
CA SER A 148 -23.47 5.58 7.58
C SER A 148 -22.19 4.74 7.50
N TYR A 149 -21.57 4.47 8.64
CA TYR A 149 -20.33 3.68 8.74
C TYR A 149 -20.60 2.34 9.41
N GLY A 150 -20.03 1.27 8.83
CA GLY A 150 -20.18 -0.07 9.38
C GLY A 150 -21.57 -0.70 9.16
N CYS A 151 -22.37 -0.20 8.20
CA CYS A 151 -23.67 -0.78 7.85
C CYS A 151 -23.58 -2.23 7.31
N GLY A 152 -22.38 -2.75 7.11
CA GLY A 152 -22.12 -4.10 6.62
C GLY A 152 -22.01 -4.20 5.09
N TYR A 153 -22.32 -3.16 4.34
CA TYR A 153 -22.16 -3.12 2.89
C TYR A 153 -21.00 -2.21 2.47
N ALA A 154 -20.35 -2.56 1.36
CA ALA A 154 -19.38 -1.73 0.67
C ALA A 154 -20.01 -1.15 -0.60
N LYS A 155 -19.43 -0.09 -1.15
CA LYS A 155 -19.85 0.53 -2.41
C LYS A 155 -19.00 0.07 -3.58
N LEU A 156 -19.59 0.03 -4.77
CA LEU A 156 -18.86 -0.29 -6.01
C LEU A 156 -17.71 0.70 -6.28
N HIS A 157 -17.91 1.98 -5.96
CA HIS A 157 -16.86 3.00 -6.05
C HIS A 157 -15.62 2.59 -5.23
N GLU A 158 -15.79 2.20 -3.98
CA GLU A 158 -14.74 1.73 -3.09
C GLU A 158 -13.98 0.53 -3.69
N GLY A 159 -14.72 -0.48 -4.18
CA GLY A 159 -14.11 -1.64 -4.82
C GLY A 159 -13.28 -1.30 -6.08
N LEU A 160 -13.69 -0.31 -6.88
CA LEU A 160 -12.91 0.15 -8.03
C LEU A 160 -11.66 0.93 -7.62
N VAL A 161 -11.73 1.73 -6.55
CA VAL A 161 -10.56 2.39 -5.96
C VAL A 161 -9.55 1.34 -5.51
N ASP A 162 -10.02 0.32 -4.79
CA ASP A 162 -9.17 -0.78 -4.32
C ASP A 162 -8.49 -1.53 -5.48
N VAL A 163 -9.22 -1.82 -6.57
CA VAL A 163 -8.67 -2.45 -7.78
C VAL A 163 -7.53 -1.63 -8.36
N ILE A 164 -7.76 -0.34 -8.57
CA ILE A 164 -6.78 0.53 -9.24
C ILE A 164 -5.53 0.69 -8.36
N PHE A 165 -5.71 0.99 -7.07
CA PHE A 165 -4.58 1.18 -6.17
C PHE A 165 -3.77 -0.09 -5.94
N SER A 166 -4.43 -1.21 -5.62
CA SER A 166 -3.71 -2.45 -5.34
C SER A 166 -2.82 -2.87 -6.51
N GLU A 167 -3.33 -2.77 -7.74
CA GLU A 167 -2.56 -3.16 -8.92
C GLU A 167 -1.47 -2.14 -9.28
N ILE A 168 -1.71 -0.83 -9.12
CA ILE A 168 -0.66 0.18 -9.30
C ILE A 168 0.46 -0.04 -8.28
N LEU A 169 0.15 -0.22 -7.01
CA LEU A 169 1.14 -0.45 -5.96
C LEU A 169 1.90 -1.74 -6.19
N HIS A 170 1.21 -2.84 -6.47
CA HIS A 170 1.83 -4.13 -6.75
C HIS A 170 2.81 -4.06 -7.93
N ARG A 171 2.38 -3.51 -9.08
CA ARG A 171 3.22 -3.40 -10.28
C ARG A 171 4.38 -2.42 -10.10
N ASN A 172 4.25 -1.45 -9.21
CA ASN A 172 5.35 -0.59 -8.78
C ASN A 172 6.25 -1.25 -7.73
N GLY A 173 5.94 -2.49 -7.32
CA GLY A 173 6.75 -3.34 -6.45
C GLY A 173 6.54 -3.07 -4.96
N HIS A 174 5.45 -2.42 -4.55
CA HIS A 174 5.04 -2.38 -3.15
C HIS A 174 4.38 -3.69 -2.75
N ARG A 175 4.61 -4.11 -1.50
CA ARG A 175 3.80 -5.18 -0.90
C ARG A 175 2.42 -4.62 -0.62
N THR A 176 1.39 -5.39 -0.93
CA THR A 176 0.00 -4.94 -0.81
C THR A 176 -0.95 -6.14 -0.91
N GLU A 177 -2.13 -6.04 -0.29
CA GLU A 177 -3.24 -6.90 -0.71
C GLU A 177 -3.55 -6.67 -2.18
N ARG A 178 -4.24 -7.60 -2.81
CA ARG A 178 -4.68 -7.46 -4.21
C ARG A 178 -6.15 -7.80 -4.34
N VAL A 179 -6.87 -7.07 -5.18
CA VAL A 179 -8.29 -7.35 -5.44
C VAL A 179 -8.39 -8.45 -6.49
N LEU A 180 -9.04 -9.57 -6.14
CA LEU A 180 -9.33 -10.68 -7.05
C LEU A 180 -10.56 -10.40 -7.92
N CYS A 181 -11.66 -9.98 -7.29
CA CYS A 181 -12.86 -9.57 -8.02
C CYS A 181 -13.70 -8.56 -7.24
N VAL A 182 -14.55 -7.85 -7.98
CA VAL A 182 -15.59 -6.97 -7.44
C VAL A 182 -16.93 -7.43 -8.00
N ILE A 183 -17.88 -7.71 -7.11
CA ILE A 183 -19.24 -8.13 -7.45
C ILE A 183 -20.20 -7.00 -7.11
N GLU A 184 -20.90 -6.49 -8.11
CA GLU A 184 -21.88 -5.42 -7.97
C GLU A 184 -23.26 -5.94 -7.67
N PHE A 185 -23.99 -5.18 -6.86
CA PHE A 185 -25.41 -5.38 -6.56
C PHE A 185 -26.21 -4.09 -6.80
N ALA A 186 -27.54 -4.20 -6.70
CA ALA A 186 -28.41 -3.04 -6.84
C ALA A 186 -28.02 -1.88 -5.90
N LYS A 187 -28.37 -0.66 -6.29
CA LYS A 187 -28.09 0.59 -5.55
C LYS A 187 -26.61 0.92 -5.37
N GLY A 188 -25.72 0.37 -6.22
CA GLY A 188 -24.29 0.63 -6.19
C GLY A 188 -23.55 0.00 -5.03
N PHE A 189 -24.12 -1.01 -4.38
CA PHE A 189 -23.41 -1.84 -3.41
C PHE A 189 -22.53 -2.86 -4.11
N ALA A 190 -21.48 -3.29 -3.43
CA ALA A 190 -20.58 -4.29 -3.94
C ALA A 190 -20.05 -5.22 -2.84
N ILE A 191 -19.46 -6.32 -3.28
CA ILE A 191 -18.55 -7.15 -2.50
C ILE A 191 -17.20 -7.08 -3.20
N THR A 192 -16.16 -6.68 -2.46
CA THR A 192 -14.77 -6.66 -2.92
C THR A 192 -14.04 -7.86 -2.33
N VAL A 193 -13.53 -8.75 -3.18
CA VAL A 193 -12.77 -9.93 -2.78
C VAL A 193 -11.28 -9.62 -2.87
N ARG A 194 -10.59 -9.73 -1.75
CA ARG A 194 -9.15 -9.48 -1.62
C ARG A 194 -8.40 -10.79 -1.48
N ALA A 195 -7.17 -10.81 -1.97
CA ALA A 195 -6.24 -11.91 -1.83
C ALA A 195 -4.87 -11.40 -1.38
N GLY A 196 -4.19 -12.19 -0.56
CA GLY A 196 -2.82 -11.98 -0.14
C GLY A 196 -2.22 -13.29 0.36
N GLU A 197 -0.91 -13.46 0.25
CA GLU A 197 -0.24 -14.66 0.78
C GLU A 197 -0.33 -14.72 2.32
N ASN A 198 -0.56 -13.57 2.95
CA ASN A 198 -0.94 -13.45 4.35
C ASN A 198 -1.67 -12.11 4.55
N LEU A 199 -2.93 -12.15 5.01
CA LEU A 199 -3.73 -10.95 5.28
C LEU A 199 -3.73 -10.54 6.76
N LEU A 200 -2.89 -11.16 7.61
CA LEU A 200 -2.75 -10.72 8.99
C LEU A 200 -2.11 -9.34 9.07
N ARG A 201 -2.62 -8.53 9.99
CA ARG A 201 -2.12 -7.20 10.33
C ARG A 201 -1.43 -7.22 11.70
N PRO A 202 -0.53 -6.32 12.05
CA PRO A 202 -0.01 -6.19 13.42
C PRO A 202 -1.11 -6.12 14.47
N SER A 203 -2.22 -5.46 14.14
CA SER A 203 -3.37 -5.30 15.02
C SER A 203 -4.04 -6.62 15.47
N HIS A 204 -3.90 -7.72 14.70
CA HIS A 204 -4.35 -9.04 15.15
C HIS A 204 -3.52 -9.56 16.33
N PHE A 205 -2.21 -9.36 16.31
CA PHE A 205 -1.30 -9.76 17.39
C PHE A 205 -1.47 -8.82 18.60
N PHE A 206 -1.52 -7.52 18.34
CA PHE A 206 -1.59 -6.49 19.38
C PHE A 206 -2.90 -6.55 20.18
N LEU A 207 -3.96 -7.07 19.59
CA LEU A 207 -5.19 -7.41 20.30
C LEU A 207 -4.93 -8.31 21.52
N HIS A 208 -4.28 -9.44 21.30
CA HIS A 208 -4.01 -10.43 22.33
C HIS A 208 -2.95 -9.96 23.33
N LEU A 209 -1.94 -9.22 22.85
CA LEU A 209 -0.97 -8.55 23.71
C LEU A 209 -1.66 -7.55 24.66
N LYS A 210 -2.57 -6.71 24.12
CA LYS A 210 -3.30 -5.71 24.93
C LYS A 210 -4.19 -6.35 25.97
N GLN A 211 -4.80 -7.49 25.65
CA GLN A 211 -5.66 -8.26 26.54
C GLN A 211 -4.88 -9.16 27.51
N ASN A 212 -3.56 -9.18 27.46
CA ASN A 212 -2.69 -10.06 28.25
C ASN A 212 -3.01 -11.57 28.08
N ARG A 213 -3.30 -12.00 26.84
CA ARG A 213 -3.66 -13.38 26.50
C ARG A 213 -2.47 -14.10 25.86
N TRP A 214 -1.60 -14.64 26.70
CA TRP A 214 -0.38 -15.32 26.28
C TRP A 214 -0.65 -16.49 25.35
N ASP A 215 -1.59 -17.36 25.71
CA ASP A 215 -1.98 -18.56 24.97
C ASP A 215 -2.45 -18.24 23.54
N ARG A 216 -3.32 -17.23 23.41
CA ARG A 216 -3.87 -16.80 22.13
C ARG A 216 -2.83 -16.10 21.25
N LEU A 217 -2.00 -15.29 21.89
CA LEU A 217 -0.90 -14.60 21.22
C LEU A 217 0.11 -15.60 20.67
N LYS A 218 0.46 -16.61 21.50
CA LYS A 218 1.37 -17.69 21.08
C LYS A 218 0.82 -18.42 19.85
N ALA A 219 -0.42 -18.88 19.90
CA ALA A 219 -1.05 -19.60 18.80
C ALA A 219 -1.03 -18.79 17.49
N LEU A 220 -1.30 -17.48 17.56
CA LEU A 220 -1.31 -16.61 16.38
C LEU A 220 0.09 -16.35 15.84
N VAL A 221 1.08 -16.16 16.70
CA VAL A 221 2.49 -15.97 16.27
C VAL A 221 3.03 -17.24 15.63
N ASP A 222 2.79 -18.39 16.25
CA ASP A 222 3.22 -19.70 15.70
C ASP A 222 2.55 -19.94 14.32
N TYR A 223 1.24 -19.73 14.22
CA TYR A 223 0.52 -19.80 12.93
C TYR A 223 1.17 -18.91 11.86
N HIS A 224 1.52 -17.67 12.21
CA HIS A 224 2.15 -16.75 11.27
C HIS A 224 3.53 -17.24 10.81
N ILE A 225 4.34 -17.72 11.74
CA ILE A 225 5.67 -18.29 11.44
C ILE A 225 5.52 -19.48 10.49
N ASP A 226 4.64 -20.42 10.82
CA ASP A 226 4.40 -21.62 10.01
C ASP A 226 3.95 -21.25 8.59
N ARG A 227 3.04 -20.28 8.45
CA ARG A 227 2.58 -19.77 7.16
C ARG A 227 3.72 -19.16 6.34
N GLN A 228 4.60 -18.36 6.96
CA GLN A 228 5.73 -17.76 6.26
C GLN A 228 6.75 -18.80 5.81
N VAL A 229 6.95 -19.85 6.60
CA VAL A 229 7.83 -20.99 6.25
C VAL A 229 7.21 -21.81 5.12
N GLN A 230 5.92 -22.16 5.22
CA GLN A 230 5.19 -22.91 4.19
C GLN A 230 5.20 -22.20 2.83
N ASN A 231 5.05 -20.87 2.82
CA ASN A 231 5.11 -20.07 1.60
C ASN A 231 6.56 -19.82 1.10
N GLY A 232 7.57 -20.33 1.79
CA GLY A 232 8.98 -20.15 1.40
C GLY A 232 9.53 -18.74 1.61
N HIS A 233 8.84 -17.90 2.39
CA HIS A 233 9.31 -16.54 2.69
C HIS A 233 10.36 -16.51 3.79
N TRP A 234 10.27 -17.45 4.74
CA TRP A 234 11.22 -17.58 5.85
C TRP A 234 11.85 -18.97 5.87
N SER A 235 13.14 -18.98 6.26
CA SER A 235 13.86 -20.19 6.57
C SER A 235 14.24 -20.16 8.05
N LEU A 236 13.85 -21.19 8.79
CA LEU A 236 14.24 -21.32 10.19
C LEU A 236 15.66 -21.88 10.27
N THR A 237 16.52 -21.22 11.03
CA THR A 237 17.90 -21.66 11.26
C THR A 237 17.91 -22.66 12.42
N PRO A 238 18.48 -23.88 12.24
CA PRO A 238 18.65 -24.85 13.33
C PRO A 238 19.34 -24.21 14.54
N GLY A 239 18.83 -24.47 15.74
CA GLY A 239 19.36 -23.93 17.00
C GLY A 239 18.97 -22.45 17.29
N VAL A 240 18.29 -21.78 16.38
CA VAL A 240 17.76 -20.43 16.60
C VAL A 240 16.27 -20.50 16.89
N HIS A 241 15.85 -19.90 18.01
CA HIS A 241 14.43 -19.87 18.37
C HIS A 241 13.58 -19.17 17.28
N PRO A 242 12.45 -19.73 16.81
CA PRO A 242 11.63 -19.19 15.73
C PRO A 242 11.21 -17.73 15.93
N TYR A 243 10.96 -17.31 17.17
CA TYR A 243 10.60 -15.95 17.52
C TYR A 243 11.69 -14.92 17.23
N ARG A 244 12.97 -15.33 17.21
CA ARG A 244 14.06 -14.46 16.77
C ARG A 244 13.96 -14.20 15.27
N THR A 245 13.67 -15.24 14.47
CA THR A 245 13.44 -15.10 13.02
C THR A 245 12.24 -14.19 12.77
N PHE A 246 11.15 -14.33 13.54
CA PHE A 246 10.00 -13.43 13.48
C PHE A 246 10.42 -11.98 13.67
N LEU A 247 11.10 -11.63 14.79
CA LEU A 247 11.53 -10.25 15.09
C LEU A 247 12.45 -9.67 14.01
N GLN A 248 13.42 -10.46 13.53
CA GLN A 248 14.32 -10.04 12.46
C GLN A 248 13.57 -9.72 11.16
N SER A 249 12.60 -10.56 10.80
CA SER A 249 11.79 -10.39 9.59
C SER A 249 10.86 -9.17 9.70
N MET A 250 10.17 -9.01 10.85
CA MET A 250 9.34 -7.82 11.10
C MET A 250 10.18 -6.56 11.05
N THR A 251 11.33 -6.54 11.73
CA THR A 251 12.24 -5.37 11.75
C THR A 251 12.68 -4.97 10.33
N ARG A 252 13.05 -5.97 9.51
CA ARG A 252 13.45 -5.76 8.11
C ARG A 252 12.28 -5.22 7.27
N ASN A 253 11.12 -5.87 7.35
CA ASN A 253 9.96 -5.54 6.54
C ASN A 253 9.45 -4.12 6.83
N PHE A 254 9.37 -3.74 8.11
CA PHE A 254 8.89 -2.42 8.48
C PHE A 254 9.93 -1.32 8.24
N ALA A 255 11.22 -1.60 8.34
CA ALA A 255 12.28 -0.67 7.97
C ALA A 255 12.29 -0.41 6.45
N GLU A 256 12.11 -1.46 5.64
CA GLU A 256 11.98 -1.36 4.18
C GLU A 256 10.72 -0.58 3.79
N ALA A 257 9.57 -0.93 4.37
CA ALA A 257 8.29 -0.25 4.09
C ALA A 257 8.37 1.24 4.43
N ALA A 258 8.88 1.61 5.61
CA ALA A 258 9.03 3.00 6.01
C ALA A 258 9.95 3.79 5.05
N ALA A 259 11.11 3.22 4.69
CA ALA A 259 12.04 3.87 3.76
C ALA A 259 11.45 4.02 2.36
N ARG A 260 10.70 3.01 1.90
CA ARG A 260 10.07 3.03 0.58
C ARG A 260 8.91 4.00 0.52
N PHE A 261 8.06 4.06 1.54
CA PHE A 261 6.96 5.01 1.61
C PHE A 261 7.49 6.46 1.61
N GLU A 262 8.60 6.73 2.32
CA GLU A 262 9.25 8.03 2.27
C GLU A 262 9.78 8.35 0.86
N ALA A 263 10.46 7.41 0.21
CA ALA A 263 11.00 7.60 -1.13
C ALA A 263 9.92 7.84 -2.21
N ASP A 264 8.76 7.19 -2.08
CA ASP A 264 7.65 7.29 -3.03
C ASP A 264 6.58 8.31 -2.60
N TYR A 265 6.79 9.03 -1.48
CA TYR A 265 5.85 10.00 -0.88
C TYR A 265 4.48 9.42 -0.58
N ILE A 266 4.46 8.19 -0.07
CA ILE A 266 3.26 7.51 0.41
C ILE A 266 3.19 7.66 1.92
N PHE A 267 2.15 8.25 2.45
CA PHE A 267 1.94 8.34 3.88
C PHE A 267 0.48 8.15 4.26
N CYS A 268 0.24 8.09 5.58
CA CYS A 268 -1.08 7.87 6.16
C CYS A 268 -1.47 6.42 6.34
N TRP A 269 -0.52 5.50 6.14
CA TRP A 269 -0.80 4.09 6.27
C TRP A 269 -0.35 3.46 7.58
N MET A 270 0.61 4.07 8.25
CA MET A 270 1.08 3.56 9.54
C MET A 270 0.28 4.19 10.67
N GLU A 271 -0.45 3.37 11.40
CA GLU A 271 -1.14 3.71 12.63
C GLU A 271 -0.49 3.03 13.83
N TRP A 272 -0.82 3.50 15.04
CA TRP A 272 -0.25 2.97 16.29
C TRP A 272 -0.67 1.53 16.58
N ASP A 273 -1.85 1.14 16.12
CA ASP A 273 -2.41 -0.21 16.28
C ASP A 273 -2.06 -1.16 15.12
N GLY A 274 -1.51 -0.65 14.04
CA GLY A 274 -1.14 -1.43 12.87
C GLY A 274 -2.33 -1.97 12.09
N ASP A 275 -3.46 -1.24 12.06
CA ASP A 275 -4.69 -1.68 11.39
C ASP A 275 -4.62 -1.61 9.86
N ASN A 276 -3.97 -0.60 9.30
CA ASN A 276 -3.92 -0.40 7.84
C ASN A 276 -2.61 -0.87 7.18
N ILE A 277 -1.89 -1.77 7.82
CA ILE A 277 -0.70 -2.38 7.28
C ILE A 277 -0.71 -3.89 7.52
N LEU A 278 -0.21 -4.67 6.57
CA LEU A 278 -0.02 -6.11 6.73
C LEU A 278 1.22 -6.40 7.59
N ALA A 279 1.26 -7.56 8.21
CA ALA A 279 2.39 -8.00 9.03
C ALA A 279 3.71 -8.09 8.25
N ASP A 280 3.65 -8.24 6.93
CA ASP A 280 4.82 -8.21 6.05
C ASP A 280 5.24 -6.79 5.62
N GLY A 281 4.60 -5.75 6.16
CA GLY A 281 4.82 -4.35 5.78
C GLY A 281 4.05 -3.91 4.53
N GLY A 282 3.12 -4.72 4.04
CA GLY A 282 2.29 -4.41 2.89
C GLY A 282 1.11 -3.49 3.23
N ILE A 283 0.60 -2.80 2.22
CA ILE A 283 -0.55 -1.89 2.36
C ILE A 283 -1.85 -2.69 2.27
N ILE A 284 -2.79 -2.38 3.13
CA ILE A 284 -4.16 -2.89 3.13
C ILE A 284 -5.15 -1.73 3.39
N ASP A 285 -6.37 -1.85 2.86
CA ASP A 285 -7.45 -0.88 3.03
C ASP A 285 -7.19 0.49 2.37
N TYR A 286 -7.53 0.61 1.09
CA TYR A 286 -7.31 1.81 0.27
C TYR A 286 -8.38 2.88 0.43
N GLY A 287 -9.48 2.59 1.09
CA GLY A 287 -10.55 3.57 1.33
C GLY A 287 -10.10 4.81 2.10
N SER A 288 -9.01 4.68 2.84
CA SER A 288 -8.38 5.76 3.60
C SER A 288 -7.30 6.52 2.81
N ILE A 289 -6.91 6.07 1.61
CA ILE A 289 -5.92 6.77 0.79
C ILE A 289 -6.48 8.10 0.28
N ARG A 290 -5.94 9.18 0.80
CA ARG A 290 -6.20 10.53 0.30
C ARG A 290 -5.14 10.96 -0.70
N GLN A 291 -3.91 10.51 -0.52
CA GLN A 291 -2.79 10.92 -1.34
C GLN A 291 -1.79 9.78 -1.56
N PHE A 292 -1.39 9.59 -2.78
CA PHE A 292 -0.41 8.62 -3.21
C PHE A 292 0.57 9.28 -4.18
N GLY A 293 1.87 9.13 -3.89
CA GLY A 293 2.91 9.71 -4.74
C GLY A 293 3.00 11.22 -4.67
N LEU A 294 2.51 11.83 -3.59
CA LEU A 294 2.66 13.27 -3.40
C LEU A 294 4.10 13.68 -3.19
N PHE A 295 4.36 14.88 -3.66
CA PHE A 295 5.62 15.56 -3.57
C PHE A 295 5.91 16.12 -2.17
N PHE A 296 4.88 16.40 -1.39
CA PHE A 296 5.03 17.01 -0.07
C PHE A 296 5.43 15.98 0.99
N HIS A 297 6.35 16.35 1.88
CA HIS A 297 6.71 15.58 3.07
C HIS A 297 5.63 15.58 4.13
N GLU A 298 4.65 16.46 4.05
CA GLU A 298 3.61 16.67 5.03
C GLU A 298 2.26 16.59 4.35
N TYR A 299 1.37 15.86 4.99
CA TYR A 299 0.02 15.71 4.52
C TYR A 299 -0.99 16.01 5.61
N ARG A 300 -2.20 16.34 5.22
CA ARG A 300 -3.27 16.76 6.09
C ARG A 300 -4.43 15.83 6.02
N PHE A 301 -4.93 15.50 7.19
CA PHE A 301 -6.16 14.79 7.36
C PHE A 301 -7.05 15.49 8.37
N ASP A 302 -8.35 15.25 8.22
CA ASP A 302 -9.35 15.68 9.20
C ASP A 302 -9.16 15.00 10.55
N ASP A 303 -8.45 13.87 10.58
CA ASP A 303 -8.09 13.11 11.79
C ASP A 303 -6.57 12.95 11.91
N HIS A 304 -5.90 14.02 12.27
CA HIS A 304 -4.45 14.06 12.44
C HIS A 304 -3.94 13.31 13.68
N GLU A 305 -4.79 13.04 14.66
CA GLU A 305 -4.43 12.24 15.83
C GLU A 305 -4.23 10.77 15.47
N ARG A 306 -5.03 10.29 14.54
CA ARG A 306 -5.00 8.91 14.05
C ARG A 306 -3.94 8.73 12.97
N TRP A 307 -3.98 9.57 11.94
CA TRP A 307 -3.16 9.41 10.74
C TRP A 307 -1.77 10.05 10.88
N SER A 308 -0.83 9.57 10.09
CA SER A 308 0.46 10.24 9.95
C SER A 308 0.30 11.49 9.08
N THR A 309 0.66 12.64 9.60
CA THR A 309 0.57 13.92 8.90
C THR A 309 1.83 14.25 8.09
N ASN A 310 2.89 13.50 8.32
CA ASN A 310 4.16 13.62 7.59
C ASN A 310 4.96 12.30 7.61
N LEU A 311 5.93 12.20 6.72
CA LEU A 311 6.76 11.01 6.56
C LEU A 311 7.60 10.68 7.80
N LYS A 312 8.05 11.68 8.55
CA LYS A 312 8.81 11.47 9.80
C LYS A 312 7.95 10.79 10.85
N GLN A 313 6.71 11.23 11.01
CA GLN A 313 5.76 10.63 11.94
C GLN A 313 5.42 9.20 11.53
N GLN A 314 5.23 8.94 10.24
CA GLN A 314 4.98 7.59 9.72
C GLN A 314 6.14 6.64 10.03
N ARG A 315 7.38 7.07 9.83
CA ARG A 315 8.58 6.29 10.22
C ARG A 315 8.62 6.03 11.72
N PHE A 316 8.28 7.03 12.53
CA PHE A 316 8.21 6.86 13.98
C PHE A 316 7.18 5.81 14.40
N LYS A 317 5.99 5.79 13.79
CA LYS A 317 4.95 4.77 14.01
C LYS A 317 5.42 3.38 13.57
N ALA A 318 6.09 3.25 12.43
CA ALA A 318 6.69 1.99 12.00
C ALA A 318 7.71 1.46 13.03
N ARG A 319 8.56 2.33 13.56
CA ARG A 319 9.53 1.98 14.61
C ARG A 319 8.83 1.57 15.92
N TYR A 320 7.76 2.25 16.28
CA TYR A 320 6.94 1.93 17.45
C TYR A 320 6.25 0.55 17.30
N THR A 321 5.78 0.24 16.09
CA THR A 321 5.24 -1.10 15.79
C THR A 321 6.29 -2.20 16.05
N ILE A 322 7.56 -1.99 15.68
CA ILE A 322 8.64 -2.92 16.01
C ILE A 322 8.86 -2.99 17.52
N GLN A 323 8.83 -1.87 18.24
CA GLN A 323 8.94 -1.86 19.71
C GLN A 323 7.82 -2.70 20.36
N THR A 324 6.61 -2.63 19.81
CA THR A 324 5.48 -3.45 20.26
C THR A 324 5.69 -4.94 19.95
N PHE A 325 6.25 -5.28 18.79
CA PHE A 325 6.64 -6.67 18.51
C PHE A 325 7.73 -7.18 19.44
N VAL A 326 8.70 -6.36 19.84
CA VAL A 326 9.71 -6.75 20.85
C VAL A 326 9.04 -7.03 22.19
N GLN A 327 8.17 -6.14 22.67
CA GLN A 327 7.37 -6.38 23.88
C GLN A 327 6.58 -7.70 23.81
N MET A 328 5.96 -7.94 22.67
CA MET A 328 5.16 -9.13 22.40
C MET A 328 5.98 -10.42 22.51
N ILE A 329 7.14 -10.44 21.87
CA ILE A 329 8.00 -11.63 21.89
C ILE A 329 8.64 -11.84 23.27
N ASP A 330 9.05 -10.78 23.96
CA ASP A 330 9.52 -10.88 25.33
C ASP A 330 8.44 -11.46 26.26
N PHE A 331 7.20 -11.00 26.11
CA PHE A 331 6.06 -11.55 26.83
C PHE A 331 5.84 -13.05 26.54
N LEU A 332 5.98 -13.48 25.29
CA LEU A 332 5.87 -14.90 24.92
C LEU A 332 7.01 -15.75 25.49
N MET A 333 8.21 -15.18 25.59
CA MET A 333 9.39 -15.90 26.08
C MET A 333 9.47 -15.96 27.61
N THR A 334 8.98 -14.94 28.30
CA THR A 334 9.14 -14.80 29.75
C THR A 334 7.84 -15.04 30.54
N GLY A 335 6.69 -14.97 29.90
CA GLY A 335 5.38 -14.95 30.55
C GLY A 335 5.04 -13.63 31.23
N GLU A 336 5.94 -12.66 31.25
CA GLU A 336 5.77 -11.37 31.91
C GLU A 336 5.60 -10.24 30.90
N LYS A 337 4.51 -9.50 30.97
CA LYS A 337 4.28 -8.33 30.15
C LYS A 337 4.83 -7.07 30.80
N ARG A 338 6.02 -6.65 30.40
CA ARG A 338 6.66 -5.42 30.87
C ARG A 338 6.14 -4.18 30.14
N PRO A 339 6.28 -2.97 30.72
CA PRO A 339 5.95 -1.71 30.06
C PRO A 339 6.72 -1.54 28.74
N ILE A 340 6.07 -0.94 27.73
CA ILE A 340 6.66 -0.81 26.39
C ILE A 340 7.94 0.06 26.39
N GLU A 341 8.06 1.00 27.31
CA GLU A 341 9.20 1.88 27.50
C GLU A 341 10.48 1.10 27.80
N SER A 342 10.38 -0.08 28.43
CA SER A 342 11.50 -0.98 28.72
C SER A 342 12.28 -1.39 27.47
N TYR A 343 11.63 -1.35 26.32
CA TYR A 343 12.19 -1.79 25.03
C TYR A 343 12.70 -0.63 24.15
N ALA A 344 12.63 0.63 24.62
CA ALA A 344 13.01 1.81 23.84
C ALA A 344 14.46 1.79 23.30
N LYS A 345 15.35 1.03 23.94
CA LYS A 345 16.76 0.87 23.58
C LYS A 345 17.11 -0.53 23.08
N SER A 346 16.13 -1.35 22.72
CA SER A 346 16.33 -2.72 22.25
C SER A 346 17.25 -2.78 21.01
N ARG A 347 17.86 -3.96 20.79
CA ARG A 347 18.71 -4.22 19.63
C ARG A 347 17.91 -4.08 18.32
N GLU A 348 16.70 -4.56 18.29
CA GLU A 348 15.80 -4.55 17.13
C GLU A 348 15.49 -3.13 16.66
N LEU A 349 15.36 -2.18 17.57
CA LEU A 349 15.16 -0.77 17.22
C LEU A 349 16.43 -0.13 16.63
N LYS A 350 17.63 -0.53 17.11
CA LYS A 350 18.89 -0.13 16.50
C LYS A 350 19.05 -0.73 15.10
N ASP A 351 18.66 -1.99 14.95
CA ASP A 351 18.65 -2.68 13.65
C ASP A 351 17.63 -2.05 12.69
N PHE A 352 16.45 -1.68 13.18
CA PHE A 352 15.48 -0.91 12.38
C PHE A 352 16.09 0.40 11.85
N ASP A 353 16.71 1.20 12.73
CA ASP A 353 17.31 2.47 12.36
C ASP A 353 18.48 2.31 11.36
N ARG A 354 19.25 1.21 11.46
CA ARG A 354 20.30 0.85 10.52
C ARG A 354 19.73 0.42 9.17
N LEU A 355 18.78 -0.51 9.16
CA LEU A 355 18.15 -1.04 7.95
C LEU A 355 17.37 0.06 7.22
N TYR A 356 16.63 0.91 7.95
CA TYR A 356 15.95 2.05 7.37
C TYR A 356 16.91 2.97 6.59
N ARG A 357 18.10 3.28 7.16
CA ARG A 357 19.10 4.07 6.43
C ARG A 357 19.61 3.37 5.19
N GLU A 358 19.88 2.07 5.28
CA GLU A 358 20.34 1.25 4.15
C GLU A 358 19.31 1.22 3.02
N TYR A 359 18.04 1.00 3.33
CA TYR A 359 16.96 1.04 2.34
C TYR A 359 16.73 2.45 1.78
N SER A 360 16.85 3.50 2.60
CA SER A 360 16.73 4.89 2.12
C SER A 360 17.82 5.23 1.11
N GLU A 361 19.06 4.77 1.33
CA GLU A 361 20.17 4.90 0.37
C GLU A 361 19.86 4.16 -0.96
N LEU A 362 19.37 2.93 -0.88
CA LEU A 362 19.00 2.15 -2.07
C LEU A 362 17.83 2.76 -2.85
N PHE A 363 16.80 3.25 -2.16
CA PHE A 363 15.66 3.87 -2.81
C PHE A 363 16.00 5.25 -3.41
N LEU A 364 16.90 6.02 -2.80
CA LEU A 364 17.43 7.22 -3.45
C LEU A 364 18.16 6.87 -4.75
N LEU A 365 19.05 5.89 -4.73
CA LEU A 365 19.76 5.45 -5.93
C LEU A 365 18.79 4.96 -7.01
N ARG A 366 17.75 4.20 -6.64
CA ARG A 366 16.69 3.83 -7.57
C ARG A 366 15.99 5.05 -8.20
N ARG A 367 15.64 6.06 -7.39
CA ARG A 367 15.06 7.33 -7.88
C ARG A 367 16.01 8.02 -8.87
N LEU A 368 17.31 7.97 -8.61
CA LEU A 368 18.34 8.52 -9.49
C LEU A 368 18.53 7.71 -10.79
N GLY A 369 17.86 6.56 -10.94
CA GLY A 369 17.87 5.73 -12.14
C GLY A 369 18.80 4.51 -12.12
N PHE A 370 19.54 4.28 -11.03
CA PHE A 370 20.36 3.08 -10.89
C PHE A 370 19.46 1.84 -10.78
N ASP A 371 19.87 0.73 -11.37
CA ASP A 371 19.21 -0.55 -11.13
C ASP A 371 19.59 -1.15 -9.77
N ARG A 372 19.05 -2.32 -9.45
CA ARG A 372 19.24 -2.96 -8.14
C ARG A 372 20.70 -3.28 -7.85
N ASP A 373 21.44 -3.81 -8.84
CA ASP A 373 22.82 -4.27 -8.66
C ASP A 373 23.78 -3.08 -8.67
N GLU A 374 23.57 -2.12 -9.56
CA GLU A 374 24.28 -0.84 -9.57
C GLU A 374 24.10 -0.09 -8.24
N ALA A 375 22.87 -0.02 -7.74
CA ALA A 375 22.59 0.63 -6.45
C ALA A 375 23.31 -0.05 -5.28
N ARG A 376 23.35 -1.39 -5.27
CA ARG A 376 24.11 -2.14 -4.27
C ARG A 376 25.60 -1.88 -4.38
N LEU A 377 26.16 -1.92 -5.59
CA LEU A 377 27.56 -1.66 -5.85
C LEU A 377 27.96 -0.25 -5.41
N VAL A 378 27.21 0.76 -5.84
CA VAL A 378 27.43 2.18 -5.41
C VAL A 378 27.37 2.31 -3.90
N ARG A 379 26.35 1.71 -3.26
CA ARG A 379 26.20 1.79 -1.80
C ARG A 379 27.39 1.17 -1.06
N THR A 380 27.93 0.07 -1.55
CA THR A 380 29.07 -0.62 -0.90
C THR A 380 30.40 0.08 -1.16
N THR A 381 30.64 0.53 -2.38
CA THR A 381 31.95 1.07 -2.79
C THR A 381 32.05 2.59 -2.70
N GLN A 382 30.91 3.31 -2.69
CA GLN A 382 30.86 4.77 -2.71
C GLN A 382 29.99 5.33 -1.55
N SER A 383 30.00 4.68 -0.39
CA SER A 383 29.12 5.01 0.73
C SER A 383 29.26 6.44 1.27
N ARG A 384 30.48 6.99 1.29
CA ARG A 384 30.74 8.36 1.77
C ARG A 384 30.14 9.43 0.83
N PRO A 385 30.46 9.44 -0.48
CA PRO A 385 29.85 10.40 -1.40
C PRO A 385 28.33 10.23 -1.49
N LEU A 386 27.79 9.00 -1.46
CA LEU A 386 26.35 8.74 -1.44
C LEU A 386 25.67 9.39 -0.22
N ARG A 387 26.22 9.25 0.98
CA ARG A 387 25.66 9.88 2.19
C ARG A 387 25.71 11.39 2.14
N VAL A 388 26.74 11.97 1.52
CA VAL A 388 26.80 13.44 1.32
C VAL A 388 25.72 13.85 0.33
N LEU A 389 25.61 13.18 -0.81
CA LEU A 389 24.54 13.41 -1.80
C LEU A 389 23.16 13.35 -1.16
N MET A 390 22.87 12.31 -0.40
CA MET A 390 21.59 12.13 0.29
C MET A 390 21.27 13.30 1.23
N ARG A 391 22.25 13.78 2.01
CA ARG A 391 22.06 14.94 2.90
C ARG A 391 21.71 16.21 2.13
N GLN A 392 22.38 16.48 1.00
CA GLN A 392 22.09 17.64 0.16
C GLN A 392 20.75 17.51 -0.55
N PHE A 393 20.41 16.30 -1.02
CA PHE A 393 19.11 15.99 -1.62
C PHE A 393 17.98 16.28 -0.62
N VAL A 394 18.04 15.73 0.59
CA VAL A 394 17.06 15.94 1.66
C VAL A 394 16.97 17.41 2.06
N ARG A 395 18.09 18.18 2.02
CA ARG A 395 18.07 19.63 2.30
C ARG A 395 17.19 20.38 1.32
N LEU A 396 17.31 20.12 0.00
CA LEU A 396 16.44 20.74 -1.00
C LEU A 396 15.00 20.20 -0.92
N GLU A 397 14.83 18.90 -0.71
CA GLU A 397 13.54 18.25 -0.59
C GLU A 397 12.67 18.81 0.55
N ARG A 398 13.31 19.20 1.67
CA ARG A 398 12.64 19.79 2.84
C ARG A 398 12.56 21.31 2.84
N ALA A 399 13.08 21.94 1.80
CA ALA A 399 13.06 23.39 1.71
C ALA A 399 11.62 23.90 1.47
N LYS A 400 11.18 24.81 2.34
CA LYS A 400 9.83 25.37 2.33
C LYS A 400 9.85 26.86 2.00
N ALA A 401 8.78 27.33 1.40
CA ALA A 401 8.54 28.72 1.13
C ALA A 401 8.51 29.54 2.42
N SER A 402 9.00 30.78 2.34
CA SER A 402 8.91 31.75 3.44
C SER A 402 7.54 32.46 3.47
N ARG A 403 6.82 32.41 2.34
CA ARG A 403 5.51 33.05 2.17
C ARG A 403 4.45 32.00 1.79
N GLY A 404 3.18 32.40 1.84
CA GLY A 404 2.08 31.53 1.44
C GLY A 404 1.83 30.40 2.45
N ARG A 405 1.92 30.71 3.73
CA ARG A 405 1.52 29.79 4.80
C ARG A 405 0.04 29.50 4.69
N PHE A 406 -0.32 28.27 4.95
CA PHE A 406 -1.70 27.84 4.95
C PHE A 406 -2.00 26.98 6.18
N ARG A 407 -3.22 27.15 6.71
CA ARG A 407 -3.67 26.40 7.88
C ARG A 407 -3.86 24.93 7.55
N VAL A 408 -3.48 24.10 8.50
CA VAL A 408 -3.66 22.65 8.47
C VAL A 408 -4.25 22.20 9.80
N PRO A 409 -4.96 21.05 9.89
CA PRO A 409 -5.57 20.62 11.14
C PRO A 409 -4.58 20.55 12.31
N ASP A 410 -3.32 20.21 12.05
CA ASP A 410 -2.24 20.09 13.02
C ASP A 410 -1.27 21.30 13.04
N GLY A 411 -1.70 22.46 12.52
CA GLY A 411 -0.91 23.69 12.57
C GLY A 411 -0.86 24.48 11.27
N GLU A 412 0.33 24.97 10.92
CA GLU A 412 0.59 25.70 9.68
C GLU A 412 1.60 24.95 8.81
N ASN A 413 1.41 24.99 7.51
CA ASN A 413 2.34 24.45 6.54
C ASN A 413 2.68 25.47 5.45
N CYS A 414 3.76 25.22 4.70
CA CYS A 414 4.24 26.04 3.60
C CYS A 414 4.44 25.18 2.35
N HIS A 415 4.34 25.81 1.18
CA HIS A 415 4.66 25.13 -0.07
C HIS A 415 6.13 24.69 -0.10
N VAL A 416 6.41 23.56 -0.74
CA VAL A 416 7.78 23.13 -1.06
C VAL A 416 8.38 24.05 -2.13
N LEU A 417 9.69 24.28 -2.04
CA LEU A 417 10.37 25.17 -2.98
C LEU A 417 10.74 24.49 -4.28
N TYR A 418 11.12 23.22 -4.25
CA TYR A 418 11.77 22.54 -5.37
C TYR A 418 11.12 21.22 -5.75
N SER A 419 11.02 20.98 -7.05
CA SER A 419 10.63 19.67 -7.63
C SER A 419 11.82 18.72 -7.61
N MET A 420 11.85 17.79 -6.65
CA MET A 420 12.92 16.79 -6.59
C MET A 420 12.83 15.76 -7.73
N ARG A 421 11.63 15.49 -8.26
CA ARG A 421 11.46 14.67 -9.47
C ARG A 421 11.98 15.40 -10.70
N GLY A 422 11.71 16.70 -10.80
CA GLY A 422 12.26 17.57 -11.83
C GLY A 422 13.78 17.62 -11.77
N LEU A 423 14.36 17.76 -10.57
CA LEU A 423 15.82 17.73 -10.36
C LEU A 423 16.43 16.43 -10.93
N VAL A 424 15.90 15.28 -10.55
CA VAL A 424 16.45 13.99 -10.99
C VAL A 424 16.35 13.83 -12.51
N ARG A 425 15.24 14.21 -13.12
CA ARG A 425 15.09 14.15 -14.60
C ARG A 425 16.09 15.07 -15.29
N LEU A 426 16.25 16.29 -14.78
CA LEU A 426 17.20 17.27 -15.35
C LEU A 426 18.64 16.76 -15.24
N LEU A 427 19.06 16.22 -14.10
CA LEU A 427 20.39 15.63 -13.91
C LEU A 427 20.64 14.47 -14.89
N ALA A 428 19.66 13.58 -15.05
CA ALA A 428 19.77 12.43 -15.94
C ALA A 428 19.81 12.86 -17.42
N GLU A 429 19.00 13.85 -17.82
CA GLU A 429 18.99 14.41 -19.16
C GLU A 429 20.33 15.06 -19.53
N ARG A 430 20.88 15.88 -18.62
CA ARG A 430 22.20 16.50 -18.83
C ARG A 430 23.33 15.47 -18.86
N GLY A 431 23.21 14.44 -18.04
CA GLY A 431 24.17 13.32 -18.02
C GLY A 431 24.28 12.61 -19.37
N ILE A 432 23.14 12.32 -20.04
CA ILE A 432 23.15 11.66 -21.34
C ILE A 432 23.62 12.59 -22.48
N LYS A 433 23.35 13.92 -22.37
CA LYS A 433 23.80 14.90 -23.35
C LYS A 433 25.29 15.27 -23.18
N GLY A 434 25.95 14.80 -22.11
CA GLY A 434 27.31 15.17 -21.78
C GLY A 434 27.50 16.66 -21.44
N GLU A 435 26.41 17.32 -21.02
CA GLU A 435 26.42 18.75 -20.72
C GLU A 435 27.11 19.04 -19.38
N PRO A 436 27.81 20.19 -19.25
CA PRO A 436 28.46 20.62 -18.01
C PRO A 436 27.42 20.90 -16.92
N ASP A 437 27.85 20.96 -15.66
CA ASP A 437 27.00 21.36 -14.54
C ASP A 437 26.44 22.77 -14.74
N LEU A 438 25.19 22.97 -14.35
CA LEU A 438 24.56 24.28 -14.34
C LEU A 438 25.08 25.12 -13.17
N GLN A 439 25.12 26.42 -13.37
CA GLN A 439 25.26 27.32 -12.23
C GLN A 439 24.15 27.01 -11.21
N PRO A 440 24.46 26.95 -9.89
CA PRO A 440 23.50 26.55 -8.87
C PRO A 440 22.18 27.32 -8.91
N MET A 441 22.23 28.62 -9.18
CA MET A 441 21.05 29.48 -9.30
C MET A 441 20.16 29.07 -10.49
N ILE A 442 20.76 28.73 -11.62
CA ILE A 442 20.04 28.29 -12.83
C ILE A 442 19.36 26.94 -12.57
N LEU A 443 20.07 26.00 -11.93
CA LEU A 443 19.50 24.73 -11.54
C LEU A 443 18.29 24.91 -10.62
N LEU A 444 18.41 25.71 -9.56
CA LEU A 444 17.31 25.94 -8.61
C LEU A 444 16.09 26.59 -9.29
N LYS A 445 16.31 27.55 -10.20
CA LYS A 445 15.22 28.13 -11.02
C LYS A 445 14.52 27.10 -11.89
N SER A 446 15.26 26.18 -12.50
CA SER A 446 14.70 25.15 -13.39
C SER A 446 13.82 24.14 -12.68
N ILE A 447 14.00 23.96 -11.38
CA ILE A 447 13.25 23.01 -10.55
C ILE A 447 12.34 23.68 -9.52
N GLN A 448 12.19 25.00 -9.56
CA GLN A 448 11.32 25.68 -8.60
C GLN A 448 9.84 25.31 -8.79
N SER A 449 9.12 25.22 -7.69
CA SER A 449 7.67 25.03 -7.71
C SER A 449 6.97 26.27 -8.28
N LYS A 450 5.97 26.07 -9.12
CA LYS A 450 5.15 27.15 -9.70
C LYS A 450 4.45 27.97 -8.63
N ALA A 451 4.07 27.36 -7.51
CA ALA A 451 3.35 27.98 -6.41
C ALA A 451 4.19 29.02 -5.63
N VAL A 452 5.52 29.03 -5.82
CA VAL A 452 6.44 29.84 -4.98
C VAL A 452 7.32 30.78 -5.80
N GLN A 453 6.89 31.18 -6.98
CA GLN A 453 7.66 32.11 -7.81
C GLN A 453 7.96 33.41 -7.04
N GLY A 454 9.25 33.83 -7.03
CA GLY A 454 9.69 35.04 -6.34
C GLY A 454 9.82 34.93 -4.81
N ASP A 455 9.69 33.73 -4.23
CA ASP A 455 9.94 33.55 -2.79
C ASP A 455 11.43 33.72 -2.46
N PRO A 456 11.78 34.58 -1.48
CA PRO A 456 13.19 34.83 -1.11
C PRO A 456 13.95 33.59 -0.64
N ALA A 457 13.23 32.58 -0.12
CA ALA A 457 13.86 31.34 0.34
C ALA A 457 14.44 30.49 -0.80
N LEU A 458 14.02 30.72 -2.06
CA LEU A 458 14.52 29.99 -3.24
C LEU A 458 16.04 30.07 -3.39
N TYR A 459 16.62 31.22 -3.07
CA TYR A 459 18.02 31.51 -3.42
C TYR A 459 18.96 31.58 -2.19
N LYS A 460 18.60 30.90 -1.10
CA LYS A 460 19.50 30.81 0.07
C LYS A 460 20.85 30.19 -0.31
N GLY A 461 21.95 30.73 0.19
CA GLY A 461 23.30 30.20 -0.09
C GLY A 461 23.47 28.72 0.22
N SER A 462 22.80 28.22 1.27
CA SER A 462 22.81 26.79 1.60
C SER A 462 22.10 25.90 0.57
N HIS A 463 21.11 26.44 -0.16
CA HIS A 463 20.43 25.72 -1.25
C HIS A 463 21.32 25.71 -2.51
N GLN A 464 22.03 26.80 -2.79
CA GLN A 464 22.99 26.89 -3.90
C GLN A 464 24.14 25.89 -3.69
N GLN A 465 24.72 25.85 -2.48
CA GLN A 465 25.75 24.85 -2.13
C GLN A 465 25.22 23.39 -2.28
N ALA A 466 23.96 23.15 -1.89
CA ALA A 466 23.35 21.84 -2.06
C ALA A 466 23.17 21.49 -3.55
N ALA A 467 22.72 22.44 -4.37
CA ALA A 467 22.52 22.27 -5.80
C ALA A 467 23.85 21.96 -6.53
N GLU A 468 24.93 22.65 -6.20
CA GLU A 468 26.27 22.39 -6.70
C GLU A 468 26.76 21.00 -6.30
N ALA A 469 26.73 20.71 -4.99
CA ALA A 469 27.19 19.42 -4.46
C ALA A 469 26.42 18.22 -5.05
N ILE A 470 25.11 18.34 -5.29
CA ILE A 470 24.31 17.29 -5.89
C ILE A 470 24.79 16.98 -7.30
N GLN A 471 25.03 17.98 -8.15
CA GLN A 471 25.51 17.79 -9.51
C GLN A 471 26.87 17.09 -9.54
N VAL A 472 27.83 17.62 -8.77
CA VAL A 472 29.18 17.07 -8.70
C VAL A 472 29.18 15.62 -8.21
N LEU A 473 28.46 15.35 -7.11
CA LEU A 473 28.41 14.00 -6.53
C LEU A 473 27.68 13.02 -7.42
N TYR A 474 26.56 13.42 -8.04
CA TYR A 474 25.84 12.56 -8.99
C TYR A 474 26.73 12.13 -10.15
N ARG A 475 27.42 13.06 -10.79
CA ARG A 475 28.38 12.78 -11.86
C ARG A 475 29.53 11.89 -11.36
N GLN A 476 30.06 12.14 -10.16
CA GLN A 476 31.11 11.33 -9.56
C GLN A 476 30.67 9.88 -9.35
N LEU A 477 29.44 9.66 -8.84
CA LEU A 477 28.89 8.31 -8.65
C LEU A 477 28.82 7.55 -9.98
N ILE A 478 28.36 8.20 -11.06
CA ILE A 478 28.24 7.59 -12.39
C ILE A 478 29.63 7.26 -12.97
N ASN A 479 30.56 8.21 -12.93
CA ASN A 479 31.90 8.00 -13.49
C ASN A 479 32.63 6.85 -12.79
N ARG A 480 32.56 6.77 -11.46
CA ARG A 480 33.15 5.65 -10.70
C ARG A 480 32.45 4.33 -10.99
N LEU A 481 31.12 4.34 -11.15
CA LEU A 481 30.38 3.13 -11.50
C LEU A 481 30.78 2.64 -12.91
N ALA A 482 30.97 3.53 -13.88
CA ALA A 482 31.41 3.17 -15.23
C ALA A 482 32.77 2.45 -15.21
N VAL A 483 33.72 2.98 -14.43
CA VAL A 483 35.03 2.34 -14.22
C VAL A 483 34.89 0.98 -13.53
N GLN A 484 34.09 0.90 -12.47
CA GLN A 484 33.90 -0.36 -11.72
C GLN A 484 33.23 -1.48 -12.52
N LEU A 485 32.37 -1.11 -13.47
CA LEU A 485 31.69 -2.09 -14.33
C LEU A 485 32.42 -2.33 -15.66
N ASP A 486 33.54 -1.65 -15.89
CA ASP A 486 34.24 -1.65 -17.17
C ASP A 486 33.28 -1.38 -18.35
N ARG A 487 32.47 -0.33 -18.22
CA ARG A 487 31.47 0.07 -19.21
C ARG A 487 31.62 1.52 -19.62
N PRO A 488 31.38 1.86 -20.89
CA PRO A 488 31.35 3.26 -21.35
C PRO A 488 30.36 4.09 -20.51
N ARG A 489 30.81 5.28 -20.09
CA ARG A 489 29.98 6.21 -19.30
C ARG A 489 28.64 6.49 -19.99
N ASP A 490 28.64 6.69 -21.30
CA ASP A 490 27.42 7.01 -22.06
C ASP A 490 26.40 5.88 -22.05
N HIS A 491 26.84 4.62 -22.01
CA HIS A 491 25.95 3.48 -21.82
C HIS A 491 25.25 3.52 -20.45
N ILE A 492 26.00 3.82 -19.40
CA ILE A 492 25.45 3.98 -18.05
C ILE A 492 24.48 5.17 -18.00
N CYS A 493 24.85 6.33 -18.55
CA CYS A 493 24.00 7.52 -18.59
C CYS A 493 22.69 7.26 -19.35
N LYS A 494 22.73 6.58 -20.50
CA LYS A 494 21.53 6.23 -21.28
C LYS A 494 20.57 5.37 -20.49
N LYS A 495 21.07 4.34 -19.82
CA LYS A 495 20.27 3.46 -18.96
C LYS A 495 19.65 4.23 -17.78
N ILE A 496 20.46 5.00 -17.07
CA ILE A 496 20.03 5.84 -15.95
C ILE A 496 18.94 6.83 -16.40
N PHE A 497 19.12 7.49 -17.55
CA PHE A 497 18.14 8.44 -18.08
C PHE A 497 16.78 7.77 -18.34
N GLN A 498 16.77 6.63 -19.01
CA GLN A 498 15.53 5.90 -19.30
C GLN A 498 14.78 5.52 -18.01
N ARG A 499 15.50 5.03 -17.00
CA ARG A 499 14.94 4.63 -15.72
C ARG A 499 14.48 5.83 -14.90
N ALA A 500 15.32 6.86 -14.78
CA ALA A 500 15.01 8.08 -14.01
C ALA A 500 13.81 8.83 -14.59
N ALA A 501 13.72 8.94 -15.93
CA ALA A 501 12.59 9.58 -16.60
C ALA A 501 11.26 8.89 -16.28
N LEU A 502 11.23 7.56 -16.28
CA LEU A 502 10.04 6.78 -15.91
C LEU A 502 9.69 6.92 -14.43
N ILE A 503 10.65 6.67 -13.53
CA ILE A 503 10.43 6.68 -12.08
C ILE A 503 9.98 8.06 -11.59
N ASN A 504 10.49 9.14 -12.18
CA ASN A 504 10.20 10.51 -11.79
C ASN A 504 9.19 11.22 -12.70
N ARG A 505 8.34 10.49 -13.41
CA ARG A 505 7.25 11.08 -14.21
C ARG A 505 6.32 11.91 -13.32
N GLU A 506 5.91 13.09 -13.79
CA GLU A 506 5.04 14.01 -13.04
C GLU A 506 3.57 13.57 -13.02
N ASP A 507 3.08 13.07 -14.15
CA ASP A 507 1.70 12.59 -14.26
C ASP A 507 1.54 11.27 -13.53
N ARG A 508 1.49 11.36 -12.20
CA ARG A 508 1.29 10.26 -11.27
C ARG A 508 -0.08 10.37 -10.64
N VAL A 509 -0.74 9.23 -10.50
CA VAL A 509 -2.03 9.19 -9.83
C VAL A 509 -1.87 9.52 -8.34
N THR A 510 -2.76 10.37 -7.85
CA THR A 510 -2.93 10.65 -6.42
C THR A 510 -4.18 9.96 -5.90
N GLY A 511 -4.38 9.95 -4.57
CA GLY A 511 -5.61 9.44 -3.98
C GLY A 511 -6.86 10.12 -4.52
N ASP A 512 -6.81 11.43 -4.65
CA ASP A 512 -7.92 12.21 -5.19
C ASP A 512 -8.18 11.87 -6.67
N ALA A 513 -7.10 11.71 -7.46
CA ALA A 513 -7.25 11.29 -8.87
C ALA A 513 -7.94 9.93 -8.99
N VAL A 514 -7.58 8.94 -8.15
CA VAL A 514 -8.22 7.61 -8.20
C VAL A 514 -9.69 7.67 -7.80
N CYS A 515 -10.05 8.44 -6.79
CA CYS A 515 -11.45 8.64 -6.41
C CYS A 515 -12.27 9.22 -7.57
N ILE A 516 -11.76 10.27 -8.22
CA ILE A 516 -12.42 10.91 -9.37
C ILE A 516 -12.47 9.99 -10.58
N LEU A 517 -11.39 9.24 -10.85
CA LEU A 517 -11.37 8.22 -11.89
C LEU A 517 -12.43 7.15 -11.66
N SER A 518 -12.58 6.67 -10.43
CA SER A 518 -13.61 5.68 -10.07
C SER A 518 -15.01 6.20 -10.31
N ASP A 519 -15.31 7.46 -9.98
CA ASP A 519 -16.58 8.10 -10.31
C ASP A 519 -16.83 8.17 -11.82
N HIS A 520 -15.81 8.50 -12.60
CA HIS A 520 -15.92 8.51 -14.05
C HIS A 520 -16.15 7.10 -14.62
N LEU A 521 -15.44 6.10 -14.11
CA LEU A 521 -15.60 4.70 -14.50
C LEU A 521 -17.04 4.21 -14.21
N LEU A 522 -17.62 4.56 -13.07
CA LEU A 522 -19.01 4.21 -12.75
C LEU A 522 -20.02 4.76 -13.78
N ARG A 523 -19.82 6.01 -14.22
CA ARG A 523 -20.66 6.64 -15.26
C ARG A 523 -20.48 5.96 -16.62
N LEU A 524 -19.26 5.58 -16.96
CA LEU A 524 -18.92 4.95 -18.23
C LEU A 524 -19.35 3.49 -18.32
N ARG A 525 -19.40 2.78 -17.21
CA ARG A 525 -19.71 1.36 -17.17
C ARG A 525 -21.02 1.00 -17.88
N ARG A 526 -22.02 1.88 -17.86
CA ARG A 526 -23.29 1.70 -18.55
C ARG A 526 -23.19 1.82 -20.09
N LYS A 527 -22.08 2.38 -20.59
CA LYS A 527 -21.84 2.67 -22.01
C LYS A 527 -20.82 1.71 -22.64
N LEU A 528 -20.15 0.91 -21.83
CA LEU A 528 -19.09 0.00 -22.27
C LEU A 528 -19.50 -1.46 -22.01
N SER A 529 -19.08 -2.36 -22.90
CA SER A 529 -19.18 -3.78 -22.62
C SER A 529 -18.27 -4.16 -21.44
N PRO A 530 -18.53 -5.26 -20.71
CA PRO A 530 -17.66 -5.73 -19.63
C PRO A 530 -16.19 -5.87 -20.04
N ARG A 531 -15.94 -6.35 -21.26
CA ARG A 531 -14.59 -6.48 -21.83
C ARG A 531 -13.91 -5.11 -22.05
N GLN A 532 -14.65 -4.14 -22.59
CA GLN A 532 -14.14 -2.77 -22.79
C GLN A 532 -13.86 -2.08 -21.46
N PHE A 533 -14.76 -2.26 -20.49
CA PHE A 533 -14.59 -1.70 -19.15
C PHE A 533 -13.34 -2.25 -18.45
N HIS A 534 -13.15 -3.57 -18.49
CA HIS A 534 -11.94 -4.20 -17.97
C HIS A 534 -10.67 -3.67 -18.67
N LYS A 535 -10.68 -3.59 -20.01
CA LYS A 535 -9.55 -3.03 -20.77
C LYS A 535 -9.24 -1.59 -20.36
N LEU A 536 -10.24 -0.74 -20.15
CA LEU A 536 -10.02 0.65 -19.74
C LEU A 536 -9.32 0.74 -18.38
N ILE A 537 -9.74 -0.07 -17.41
CA ILE A 537 -9.08 -0.15 -16.10
C ILE A 537 -7.63 -0.60 -16.26
N GLU A 538 -7.37 -1.65 -17.05
CA GLU A 538 -6.02 -2.15 -17.31
C GLU A 538 -5.12 -1.10 -18.01
N PHE A 539 -5.66 -0.28 -18.89
CA PHE A 539 -4.92 0.84 -19.51
C PHE A 539 -4.53 1.89 -18.48
N ILE A 540 -5.46 2.28 -17.58
CA ILE A 540 -5.19 3.25 -16.51
C ILE A 540 -4.09 2.72 -15.60
N ILE A 541 -4.21 1.46 -15.16
CA ILE A 541 -3.21 0.83 -14.29
C ILE A 541 -1.85 0.75 -15.01
N ARG A 542 -1.82 0.29 -16.27
CA ARG A 542 -0.59 0.17 -17.08
C ARG A 542 0.11 1.51 -17.25
N ASP A 543 -0.62 2.58 -17.49
CA ASP A 543 -0.04 3.92 -17.61
C ASP A 543 0.67 4.36 -16.34
N GLN A 544 0.20 3.91 -15.17
CA GLN A 544 0.75 4.24 -13.86
C GLN A 544 1.81 3.26 -13.35
N VAL A 545 2.28 2.33 -14.18
CA VAL A 545 3.44 1.48 -13.86
C VAL A 545 4.72 2.28 -14.11
N LEU A 546 5.30 2.80 -13.03
CA LEU A 546 6.50 3.64 -13.04
C LEU A 546 7.74 2.86 -12.55
N ASN A 547 7.64 1.55 -12.50
CA ASN A 547 8.72 0.63 -12.13
C ASN A 547 9.41 0.09 -13.40
N PRO A 548 10.64 0.51 -13.71
CA PRO A 548 11.36 0.02 -14.89
C PRO A 548 11.73 -1.46 -14.82
N ASP A 549 11.64 -2.08 -13.63
CA ASP A 549 11.91 -3.49 -13.41
C ASP A 549 10.65 -4.37 -13.50
N HIS A 550 9.47 -3.75 -13.72
CA HIS A 550 8.23 -4.50 -13.92
C HIS A 550 8.21 -5.18 -15.28
N ILE A 551 7.99 -6.49 -15.29
CA ILE A 551 7.82 -7.28 -16.52
C ILE A 551 6.31 -7.43 -16.77
N PRO A 552 5.76 -6.73 -17.77
CA PRO A 552 4.34 -6.85 -18.06
C PRO A 552 4.00 -8.25 -18.63
N SER A 553 2.86 -8.78 -18.23
CA SER A 553 2.36 -10.06 -18.76
C SER A 553 2.20 -10.02 -20.30
N PRO A 554 2.24 -11.17 -21.00
CA PRO A 554 2.02 -11.22 -22.44
C PRO A 554 0.71 -10.57 -22.91
N TYR A 555 -0.32 -10.64 -22.08
CA TYR A 555 -1.60 -9.93 -22.32
C TYR A 555 -1.40 -8.42 -22.31
N LEU A 556 -0.75 -7.86 -21.29
CA LEU A 556 -0.51 -6.43 -21.15
C LEU A 556 0.39 -5.88 -22.27
N GLN A 557 1.38 -6.68 -22.73
CA GLN A 557 2.23 -6.31 -23.86
C GLN A 557 1.44 -6.17 -25.18
N ARG A 558 0.44 -7.03 -25.38
CA ARG A 558 -0.41 -7.05 -26.58
C ARG A 558 -1.66 -6.16 -26.46
N LEU A 559 -1.92 -5.61 -25.28
CA LEU A 559 -3.10 -4.77 -25.05
C LEU A 559 -3.01 -3.50 -25.92
N ARG A 560 -3.96 -3.32 -26.84
CA ARG A 560 -4.10 -2.14 -27.70
C ARG A 560 -5.41 -1.44 -27.38
N SER A 561 -5.41 -0.10 -27.42
CA SER A 561 -6.64 0.68 -27.43
C SER A 561 -7.36 0.47 -28.76
N ASP A 562 -8.66 0.47 -28.72
CA ASP A 562 -9.52 0.59 -29.89
C ASP A 562 -10.11 2.01 -29.93
N GLY A 563 -10.64 2.40 -31.08
CA GLY A 563 -11.20 3.74 -31.29
C GLY A 563 -12.33 4.09 -30.30
N VAL A 564 -12.99 3.08 -29.73
CA VAL A 564 -14.06 3.26 -28.73
C VAL A 564 -13.47 3.66 -27.37
N LEU A 565 -12.33 3.11 -26.99
CA LEU A 565 -11.71 3.37 -25.67
C LEU A 565 -10.84 4.62 -25.65
N GLU A 566 -10.31 5.04 -26.80
CA GLU A 566 -9.36 6.15 -26.85
C GLU A 566 -9.88 7.49 -26.26
N PRO A 567 -11.11 7.94 -26.55
CA PRO A 567 -11.66 9.16 -25.94
C PRO A 567 -11.77 9.07 -24.40
N TRP A 568 -12.09 7.88 -23.90
CA TRP A 568 -12.23 7.63 -22.47
C TRP A 568 -10.88 7.56 -21.76
N LEU A 569 -9.90 6.96 -22.41
CA LEU A 569 -8.52 6.93 -21.91
C LEU A 569 -7.93 8.34 -21.86
N LYS A 570 -8.10 9.16 -22.90
CA LYS A 570 -7.70 10.57 -22.90
C LYS A 570 -8.34 11.35 -21.75
N ARG A 571 -9.63 11.10 -21.48
CA ARG A 571 -10.33 11.73 -20.33
C ARG A 571 -9.76 11.27 -19.00
N ALA A 572 -9.47 9.97 -18.83
CA ALA A 572 -8.85 9.45 -17.63
C ALA A 572 -7.46 10.06 -17.40
N MET A 573 -6.63 10.15 -18.45
CA MET A 573 -5.31 10.78 -18.35
C MET A 573 -5.39 12.28 -18.04
N LYS A 574 -6.43 12.97 -18.54
CA LYS A 574 -6.69 14.37 -18.15
C LYS A 574 -6.98 14.49 -16.66
N VAL A 575 -7.72 13.56 -16.05
CA VAL A 575 -7.94 13.53 -14.60
C VAL A 575 -6.62 13.33 -13.86
N VAL A 576 -5.81 12.34 -14.26
CA VAL A 576 -4.48 12.11 -13.66
C VAL A 576 -3.64 13.39 -13.73
N HIS A 577 -3.58 14.03 -14.90
CA HIS A 577 -2.85 15.28 -15.09
C HIS A 577 -3.36 16.43 -14.22
N SER A 578 -4.68 16.58 -14.09
CA SER A 578 -5.30 17.69 -13.32
C SER A 578 -5.12 17.53 -11.79
N TYR A 579 -5.04 16.28 -11.31
CA TYR A 579 -4.88 15.95 -9.89
C TYR A 579 -3.51 15.31 -9.58
N ARG A 580 -2.53 15.50 -10.48
CA ARG A 580 -1.15 15.07 -10.27
C ARG A 580 -0.54 15.76 -9.06
N GLU A 581 0.64 15.28 -8.65
CA GLU A 581 1.42 15.93 -7.60
C GLU A 581 1.54 17.44 -7.91
N GLY A 582 0.96 18.25 -7.01
CA GLY A 582 0.83 19.68 -7.25
C GLY A 582 2.14 20.42 -7.06
N LEU A 583 2.83 20.70 -8.15
CA LEU A 583 3.96 21.61 -8.19
C LEU A 583 3.71 22.80 -9.09
#